data_30e2cb74c3fac0804611672f3f607ede
#
_entry.id   30e2cb74c3fac0804611672f3f607ede
#
_cell.length_a   1.000
_cell.length_b   1.000
_cell.length_c   1.000
_cell.angle_alpha   90.00
_cell.angle_beta   90.00
_cell.angle_gamma   90.00
#
_symmetry.space_group_name_H-M   'P 1'
#
loop_
_entity.id
_entity.type
_entity.pdbx_description
1 polymer ?
#
loop_
_entity_poly.entity_id
_entity_poly.type
_entity_poly.pdbx_seq_one_letter_code
_entity_poly.pdbx_strand_id
1 'polypeptide(L)'
;VLAIVALLGGWIYNWSWLDPVMGVVGAVLVAVWAKGLITETGKVLLDREMDHPVVDEIREVVETDATGGDTRITDLHVWRVGKRVYSCAMTVVTHDAMLTPDIVRERLSVHEEIVHSTIEICHDADPVVKLPSC
;
A
#
# COMPACT_ATOMS: atom_id res chain seq x y z
N VAL A 1 -21.04 -26.46 -10.32
CA VAL A 1 -21.10 -27.63 -9.41
C VAL A 1 -22.36 -27.55 -8.54
N LEU A 2 -22.64 -26.44 -7.83
CA LEU A 2 -23.83 -26.30 -6.96
C LEU A 2 -25.16 -26.52 -7.71
N ALA A 3 -25.29 -25.99 -8.92
CA ALA A 3 -26.48 -26.17 -9.74
C ALA A 3 -26.74 -27.66 -10.11
N ILE A 4 -25.66 -28.40 -10.37
CA ILE A 4 -25.76 -29.84 -10.68
C ILE A 4 -26.22 -30.63 -9.45
N VAL A 5 -25.70 -30.28 -8.27
CA VAL A 5 -26.11 -30.92 -7.00
C VAL A 5 -27.58 -30.62 -6.69
N ALA A 6 -28.01 -29.36 -6.91
CA ALA A 6 -29.42 -28.98 -6.72
C ALA A 6 -30.38 -29.71 -7.65
N LEU A 7 -30.01 -29.81 -8.94
CA LEU A 7 -30.81 -30.56 -9.94
C LEU A 7 -30.90 -32.06 -9.64
N LEU A 8 -29.80 -32.69 -9.28
CA LEU A 8 -29.78 -34.11 -8.91
C LEU A 8 -30.57 -34.37 -7.62
N GLY A 9 -30.42 -33.51 -6.61
CA GLY A 9 -31.20 -33.63 -5.36
C GLY A 9 -32.68 -33.41 -5.58
N GLY A 10 -33.07 -32.46 -6.41
CA GLY A 10 -34.45 -32.21 -6.81
C GLY A 10 -35.05 -33.40 -7.56
N TRP A 11 -34.30 -34.01 -8.47
CA TRP A 11 -34.77 -35.11 -9.29
C TRP A 11 -34.87 -36.46 -8.52
N ILE A 12 -33.90 -36.73 -7.62
CA ILE A 12 -33.86 -38.03 -6.90
C ILE A 12 -34.73 -38.00 -5.64
N TYR A 13 -34.76 -36.89 -4.91
CA TYR A 13 -35.41 -36.78 -3.59
C TYR A 13 -36.66 -35.91 -3.57
N ASN A 14 -37.06 -35.34 -4.73
CA ASN A 14 -38.19 -34.39 -4.85
C ASN A 14 -38.09 -33.17 -3.90
N TRP A 15 -36.87 -32.71 -3.59
CA TRP A 15 -36.59 -31.58 -2.70
C TRP A 15 -36.62 -30.25 -3.48
N SER A 16 -37.84 -29.80 -3.81
CA SER A 16 -38.03 -28.56 -4.57
C SER A 16 -37.54 -27.30 -3.86
N TRP A 17 -37.31 -27.35 -2.57
CA TRP A 17 -36.76 -26.23 -1.78
C TRP A 17 -35.22 -26.12 -1.86
N LEU A 18 -34.56 -27.15 -2.37
CA LEU A 18 -33.09 -27.19 -2.43
C LEU A 18 -32.54 -26.14 -3.42
N ASP A 19 -33.26 -25.92 -4.51
CA ASP A 19 -32.84 -24.94 -5.55
C ASP A 19 -32.83 -23.50 -5.02
N PRO A 20 -33.88 -22.98 -4.36
CA PRO A 20 -33.81 -21.63 -3.74
C PRO A 20 -32.72 -21.54 -2.66
N VAL A 21 -32.51 -22.57 -1.86
CA VAL A 21 -31.46 -22.57 -0.83
C VAL A 21 -30.06 -22.47 -1.45
N MET A 22 -29.81 -23.30 -2.49
CA MET A 22 -28.52 -23.22 -3.21
C MET A 22 -28.32 -21.90 -3.93
N GLY A 23 -29.41 -21.29 -4.42
CA GLY A 23 -29.38 -19.94 -4.96
C GLY A 23 -28.93 -18.90 -3.92
N VAL A 24 -29.50 -18.95 -2.71
CA VAL A 24 -29.11 -18.06 -1.59
C VAL A 24 -27.68 -18.30 -1.17
N VAL A 25 -27.23 -19.54 -1.04
CA VAL A 25 -25.83 -19.89 -0.71
C VAL A 25 -24.87 -19.31 -1.76
N GLY A 26 -25.20 -19.48 -3.04
CA GLY A 26 -24.42 -18.95 -4.14
C GLY A 26 -24.35 -17.42 -4.08
N ALA A 27 -25.47 -16.75 -3.82
CA ALA A 27 -25.54 -15.29 -3.69
C ALA A 27 -24.69 -14.78 -2.54
N VAL A 28 -24.71 -15.44 -1.37
CA VAL A 28 -23.87 -15.07 -0.21
C VAL A 28 -22.38 -15.23 -0.54
N LEU A 29 -21.98 -16.32 -1.18
CA LEU A 29 -20.59 -16.55 -1.58
C LEU A 29 -20.09 -15.45 -2.54
N VAL A 30 -20.91 -15.10 -3.53
CA VAL A 30 -20.57 -14.02 -4.49
C VAL A 30 -20.51 -12.68 -3.78
N ALA A 31 -21.41 -12.37 -2.86
CA ALA A 31 -21.42 -11.13 -2.10
C ALA A 31 -20.17 -10.98 -1.22
N VAL A 32 -19.75 -12.05 -0.54
CA VAL A 32 -18.52 -12.07 0.28
C VAL A 32 -17.29 -11.85 -0.60
N TRP A 33 -17.20 -12.53 -1.73
CA TRP A 33 -16.10 -12.37 -2.67
C TRP A 33 -16.07 -10.95 -3.26
N ALA A 34 -17.21 -10.41 -3.69
CA ALA A 34 -17.32 -9.05 -4.23
C ALA A 34 -16.92 -8.00 -3.21
N LYS A 35 -17.31 -8.15 -1.93
CA LYS A 35 -16.88 -7.27 -0.84
C LYS A 35 -15.36 -7.25 -0.69
N GLY A 36 -14.71 -8.41 -0.72
CA GLY A 36 -13.24 -8.51 -0.67
C GLY A 36 -12.59 -7.76 -1.82
N LEU A 37 -13.05 -7.99 -3.05
CA LEU A 37 -12.53 -7.35 -4.24
C LEU A 37 -12.70 -5.82 -4.21
N ILE A 38 -13.88 -5.33 -3.82
CA ILE A 38 -14.16 -3.89 -3.70
C ILE A 38 -13.24 -3.27 -2.64
N THR A 39 -13.01 -3.96 -1.51
CA THR A 39 -12.15 -3.44 -0.45
C THR A 39 -10.70 -3.34 -0.92
N GLU A 40 -10.17 -4.36 -1.59
CA GLU A 40 -8.79 -4.33 -2.12
C GLU A 40 -8.63 -3.28 -3.22
N THR A 41 -9.56 -3.24 -4.17
CA THR A 41 -9.50 -2.25 -5.25
C THR A 41 -9.65 -0.83 -4.71
N GLY A 42 -10.52 -0.65 -3.72
CA GLY A 42 -10.72 0.62 -3.04
C GLY A 42 -9.47 1.13 -2.34
N LYS A 43 -8.67 0.26 -1.70
CA LYS A 43 -7.39 0.64 -1.08
C LYS A 43 -6.43 1.22 -2.11
N VAL A 44 -6.31 0.58 -3.27
CA VAL A 44 -5.44 1.05 -4.36
C VAL A 44 -5.90 2.39 -4.93
N LEU A 45 -7.22 2.55 -5.16
CA LEU A 45 -7.79 3.77 -5.73
C LEU A 45 -7.75 4.97 -4.76
N LEU A 46 -7.79 4.70 -3.45
CA LEU A 46 -7.74 5.73 -2.41
C LEU A 46 -6.32 5.99 -1.89
N ASP A 47 -5.30 5.44 -2.55
CA ASP A 47 -3.90 5.61 -2.20
C ASP A 47 -3.57 5.21 -0.74
N ARG A 48 -4.29 4.21 -0.23
CA ARG A 48 -4.22 3.80 1.18
C ARG A 48 -3.19 2.68 1.39
N GLU A 49 -1.97 2.88 0.87
CA GLU A 49 -0.86 1.94 1.08
C GLU A 49 0.08 2.37 2.22
N MET A 50 -0.28 3.42 2.97
CA MET A 50 0.52 3.93 4.11
C MET A 50 0.61 2.95 5.29
N ASP A 51 -0.26 1.93 5.34
CA ASP A 51 -0.21 0.86 6.34
C ASP A 51 0.69 -0.33 5.89
N HIS A 52 1.37 -0.21 4.76
CA HIS A 52 2.21 -1.28 4.22
C HIS A 52 3.61 -1.29 4.87
N PRO A 53 4.22 -2.46 5.15
CA PRO A 53 5.56 -2.55 5.72
C PRO A 53 6.65 -1.76 5.00
N VAL A 54 6.53 -1.59 3.68
CA VAL A 54 7.43 -0.76 2.85
C VAL A 54 7.56 0.68 3.37
N VAL A 55 6.52 1.22 4.00
CA VAL A 55 6.56 2.58 4.58
C VAL A 55 7.53 2.64 5.75
N ASP A 56 7.49 1.62 6.62
CA ASP A 56 8.38 1.53 7.77
C ASP A 56 9.83 1.29 7.32
N GLU A 57 10.03 0.47 6.30
CA GLU A 57 11.34 0.21 5.69
C GLU A 57 11.95 1.49 5.08
N ILE A 58 11.15 2.27 4.36
CA ILE A 58 11.60 3.57 3.81
C ILE A 58 12.04 4.50 4.94
N ARG A 59 11.27 4.58 6.03
CA ARG A 59 11.62 5.42 7.18
C ARG A 59 12.92 4.94 7.82
N GLU A 60 13.05 3.66 8.07
CA GLU A 60 14.23 3.09 8.68
C GLU A 60 15.50 3.40 7.86
N VAL A 61 15.46 3.19 6.55
CA VAL A 61 16.60 3.45 5.65
C VAL A 61 16.97 4.93 5.60
N VAL A 62 15.99 5.83 5.56
CA VAL A 62 16.28 7.26 5.41
C VAL A 62 16.67 7.91 6.74
N GLU A 63 16.02 7.52 7.86
CA GLU A 63 16.23 8.16 9.17
C GLU A 63 17.40 7.54 9.94
N THR A 64 17.65 6.22 9.78
CA THR A 64 18.69 5.51 10.56
C THR A 64 20.09 5.64 9.96
N ASP A 65 20.21 5.68 8.63
CA ASP A 65 21.49 5.76 7.92
C ASP A 65 22.07 7.18 7.79
N ALA A 66 21.43 8.16 8.41
CA ALA A 66 21.91 9.53 8.41
C ALA A 66 23.15 9.68 9.32
N THR A 67 24.33 9.59 8.71
CA THR A 67 25.61 9.78 9.39
C THR A 67 25.75 11.21 9.90
N GLY A 68 25.29 11.47 11.10
CA GLY A 68 25.66 12.68 11.87
C GLY A 68 24.71 13.87 11.82
N GLY A 69 23.49 13.70 11.34
CA GLY A 69 22.50 14.77 11.36
C GLY A 69 21.13 14.27 11.79
N ASP A 70 20.33 15.15 12.37
CA ASP A 70 18.92 14.94 12.67
C ASP A 70 18.12 14.90 11.36
N THR A 71 18.17 13.77 10.65
CA THR A 71 17.45 13.58 9.38
C THR A 71 16.10 12.95 9.67
N ARG A 72 15.05 13.59 9.18
CA ARG A 72 13.67 13.12 9.37
C ARG A 72 12.85 13.28 8.10
N ILE A 73 11.94 12.36 7.90
CA ILE A 73 10.92 12.48 6.86
C ILE A 73 9.75 13.28 7.42
N THR A 74 9.45 14.42 6.80
CA THR A 74 8.33 15.29 7.20
C THR A 74 7.07 14.99 6.43
N ASP A 75 7.22 14.52 5.21
CA ASP A 75 6.12 14.09 4.34
C ASP A 75 6.52 12.83 3.59
N LEU A 76 5.62 11.84 3.54
CA LEU A 76 5.85 10.58 2.85
C LEU A 76 4.54 10.06 2.29
N HIS A 77 4.53 9.88 1.00
CA HIS A 77 3.44 9.25 0.27
C HIS A 77 3.98 8.03 -0.47
N VAL A 78 3.34 6.89 -0.29
CA VAL A 78 3.67 5.64 -0.96
C VAL A 78 2.42 5.10 -1.62
N TRP A 79 2.49 4.77 -2.91
CA TRP A 79 1.37 4.18 -3.64
C TRP A 79 1.84 3.03 -4.53
N ARG A 80 0.96 2.09 -4.73
CA ARG A 80 1.22 0.91 -5.53
C ARG A 80 0.95 1.18 -7.01
N VAL A 81 1.96 1.04 -7.85
CA VAL A 81 1.86 1.21 -9.31
C VAL A 81 1.75 -0.12 -10.06
N GLY A 82 1.99 -1.24 -9.37
CA GLY A 82 1.91 -2.57 -9.95
C GLY A 82 1.86 -3.68 -8.92
N LYS A 83 1.96 -4.93 -9.37
CA LYS A 83 1.99 -6.07 -8.46
C LYS A 83 3.33 -6.11 -7.73
N ARG A 84 3.32 -5.77 -6.42
CA ARG A 84 4.52 -5.66 -5.58
C ARG A 84 5.51 -4.61 -6.10
N VAL A 85 4.99 -3.53 -6.66
CA VAL A 85 5.80 -2.44 -7.22
C VAL A 85 5.21 -1.13 -6.72
N TYR A 86 6.06 -0.32 -6.07
CA TYR A 86 5.67 0.90 -5.38
C TYR A 86 6.38 2.11 -5.96
N SER A 87 5.74 3.25 -5.86
CA SER A 87 6.33 4.57 -6.07
C SER A 87 6.19 5.37 -4.80
N CYS A 88 7.14 6.24 -4.52
CA CYS A 88 7.06 7.12 -3.36
C CYS A 88 7.40 8.56 -3.69
N ALA A 89 6.80 9.48 -2.95
CA ALA A 89 7.19 10.87 -2.89
C ALA A 89 7.46 11.22 -1.42
N MET A 90 8.59 11.89 -1.16
CA MET A 90 8.96 12.23 0.20
C MET A 90 9.68 13.59 0.27
N THR A 91 9.47 14.24 1.40
CA THR A 91 10.22 15.42 1.81
C THR A 91 11.06 15.07 3.04
N VAL A 92 12.35 15.26 2.92
CA VAL A 92 13.34 14.96 3.96
C VAL A 92 13.92 16.27 4.47
N VAL A 93 13.89 16.48 5.77
CA VAL A 93 14.54 17.59 6.45
C VAL A 93 15.81 17.08 7.11
N THR A 94 16.94 17.76 6.86
CA THR A 94 18.23 17.34 7.39
C THR A 94 19.15 18.54 7.64
N HIS A 95 20.06 18.38 8.60
CA HIS A 95 21.20 19.30 8.83
C HIS A 95 22.47 18.84 8.09
N ASP A 96 22.45 17.65 7.48
CA ASP A 96 23.58 17.16 6.71
C ASP A 96 23.62 17.81 5.32
N ALA A 97 24.53 18.76 5.13
CA ALA A 97 24.73 19.45 3.85
C ALA A 97 25.20 18.52 2.70
N MET A 98 25.66 17.32 3.01
CA MET A 98 26.13 16.35 2.02
C MET A 98 25.01 15.39 1.56
N LEU A 99 23.89 15.33 2.26
CA LEU A 99 22.77 14.50 1.87
C LEU A 99 22.13 15.06 0.60
N THR A 100 22.11 14.27 -0.45
CA THR A 100 21.49 14.61 -1.73
C THR A 100 20.37 13.64 -2.08
N PRO A 101 19.41 14.02 -2.95
CA PRO A 101 18.38 13.11 -3.42
C PRO A 101 18.94 11.83 -4.05
N ASP A 102 20.12 11.92 -4.68
CA ASP A 102 20.75 10.75 -5.32
C ASP A 102 21.28 9.75 -4.28
N ILE A 103 21.84 10.24 -3.17
CA ILE A 103 22.28 9.39 -2.06
C ILE A 103 21.09 8.67 -1.43
N VAL A 104 19.99 9.38 -1.20
CA VAL A 104 18.78 8.77 -0.66
C VAL A 104 18.21 7.74 -1.64
N ARG A 105 18.21 8.04 -2.93
CA ARG A 105 17.76 7.10 -3.97
C ARG A 105 18.64 5.85 -4.05
N GLU A 106 19.94 6.00 -3.89
CA GLU A 106 20.87 4.87 -3.85
C GLU A 106 20.61 3.97 -2.65
N ARG A 107 20.36 4.54 -1.47
CA ARG A 107 19.98 3.78 -0.27
C ARG A 107 18.66 3.02 -0.46
N LEU A 108 17.65 3.66 -1.06
CA LEU A 108 16.37 3.04 -1.35
C LEU A 108 16.46 1.94 -2.44
N SER A 109 17.51 1.95 -3.26
CA SER A 109 17.69 0.97 -4.35
C SER A 109 17.90 -0.47 -3.87
N VAL A 110 18.19 -0.68 -2.58
CA VAL A 110 18.24 -2.01 -1.96
C VAL A 110 16.85 -2.66 -1.94
N HIS A 111 15.80 -1.85 -1.93
CA HIS A 111 14.42 -2.30 -1.99
C HIS A 111 13.93 -2.32 -3.45
N GLU A 112 14.10 -3.46 -4.13
CA GLU A 112 13.71 -3.66 -5.55
C GLU A 112 12.23 -3.37 -5.84
N GLU A 113 11.42 -3.29 -4.79
CA GLU A 113 9.98 -2.99 -4.89
C GLU A 113 9.71 -1.50 -5.18
N ILE A 114 10.67 -0.60 -4.90
CA ILE A 114 10.54 0.84 -5.12
C ILE A 114 11.14 1.20 -6.48
N VAL A 115 10.29 1.35 -7.49
CA VAL A 115 10.74 1.62 -8.87
C VAL A 115 10.85 3.11 -9.22
N HIS A 116 10.21 3.96 -8.45
CA HIS A 116 10.27 5.39 -8.66
C HIS A 116 10.19 6.13 -7.32
N SER A 117 11.08 7.10 -7.13
CA SER A 117 11.10 7.96 -5.96
C SER A 117 11.28 9.42 -6.34
N THR A 118 10.38 10.26 -5.86
CA THR A 118 10.53 11.72 -5.88
C THR A 118 10.97 12.16 -4.50
N ILE A 119 12.15 12.78 -4.42
CA ILE A 119 12.78 13.12 -3.14
C ILE A 119 13.09 14.62 -3.16
N GLU A 120 12.53 15.33 -2.20
CA GLU A 120 12.84 16.71 -1.91
C GLU A 120 13.66 16.78 -0.61
N ILE A 121 14.77 17.50 -0.61
CA ILE A 121 15.61 17.69 0.57
C ILE A 121 15.58 19.14 0.97
N CYS A 122 15.13 19.39 2.18
CA CYS A 122 15.14 20.68 2.83
C CYS A 122 16.27 20.71 3.86
N HIS A 123 17.26 21.56 3.67
CA HIS A 123 18.31 21.78 4.65
C HIS A 123 17.83 22.78 5.68
N ASP A 124 17.64 22.33 6.92
CA ASP A 124 17.26 23.20 8.02
C ASP A 124 18.52 23.93 8.53
N ALA A 125 18.56 25.23 8.30
CA ALA A 125 19.66 26.07 8.76
C ALA A 125 19.42 26.65 10.16
N ASP A 126 18.19 26.46 10.74
CA ASP A 126 17.84 27.10 12.01
C ASP A 126 16.84 26.25 12.82
N PRO A 127 17.15 25.88 14.10
CA PRO A 127 16.27 25.01 14.90
C PRO A 127 14.97 25.70 15.38
N VAL A 128 14.68 26.92 14.95
CA VAL A 128 13.56 27.75 15.46
C VAL A 128 12.52 28.07 14.39
N VAL A 129 12.69 27.66 13.14
CA VAL A 129 11.78 28.06 12.06
C VAL A 129 10.74 26.97 11.76
N LYS A 130 9.47 27.36 11.91
CA LYS A 130 8.26 26.72 11.37
C LYS A 130 8.51 26.11 10.00
N LEU A 131 7.92 24.88 9.79
CA LEU A 131 7.78 24.17 8.50
C LEU A 131 8.35 24.93 7.32
N PRO A 132 9.49 24.46 6.76
CA PRO A 132 10.05 25.09 5.59
C PRO A 132 8.98 25.05 4.48
N SER A 133 8.62 26.22 3.99
CA SER A 133 7.98 26.34 2.68
C SER A 133 9.09 26.13 1.65
N CYS A 134 9.23 24.91 1.19
CA CYS A 134 10.03 24.63 0.00
C CYS A 134 9.32 25.20 -1.22
#